data_11be9e9ae627f00a08d4232c50a37206
#
_entry.id   11be9e9ae627f00a08d4232c50a37206
#
_cell.length_a   1.000
_cell.length_b   1.000
_cell.length_c   1.000
_cell.angle_alpha   90.00
_cell.angle_beta   90.00
_cell.angle_gamma   90.00
#
_symmetry.space_group_name_H-M   'P 1'
#
loop_
_entity.id
_entity.type
_entity.pdbx_description
1 polymer ?
#
loop_
_entity_poly.entity_id
_entity_poly.type
_entity_poly.pdbx_seq_one_letter_code
_entity_poly.pdbx_strand_id
1 'polypeptide(L)'
;MPRGWTLAPGFVDVHCHGGGGASFSDDADGIARVLATHRAAGTTSSMASTVTEGIDDLCERARTLAPFVASGDLLGIHLEGPWLSPDHRGAHDPELLQAPDPAALDRIQEAAAGGVRMVTLAPELAGGQEFVTALTERGIVAAVGHTDATHEQAARAFAGGATAATHLFNAMRGIHHREPGPVTAALEDDRVWIELIADGVHLAPPILAGAMRIAGERAVLVTDAMSAAGQPDGDYRLGGLAVRVTDGVARLVDGGAIAGSTLTLADAVRHAIEVAGVEPEAVLRAVTSAPASMVGLGEPAPGREVGLPAPGLSCGGEPAPGIGHLRAGGVADGIGRLQVGGVADAVVMDEQWGVRGVLRRGEWVVRPDC
;
A
#
# COMPACT_ATOMS: atom_id res chain seq x y z
N MET A 1 -10.52 -24.09 16.80
CA MET A 1 -10.65 -23.93 15.35
C MET A 1 -10.88 -25.31 14.70
N PRO A 2 -11.72 -25.41 13.65
CA PRO A 2 -11.84 -26.64 12.86
C PRO A 2 -10.47 -27.10 12.34
N ARG A 3 -10.33 -28.42 12.05
CA ARG A 3 -9.10 -28.93 11.46
C ARG A 3 -8.95 -28.37 10.04
N GLY A 4 -7.73 -28.03 9.64
CA GLY A 4 -7.42 -27.46 8.31
C GLY A 4 -7.58 -25.93 8.20
N TRP A 5 -8.09 -25.28 9.25
CA TRP A 5 -8.18 -23.81 9.25
C TRP A 5 -6.85 -23.18 9.66
N THR A 6 -6.54 -22.04 9.04
CA THR A 6 -5.32 -21.24 9.28
C THR A 6 -5.66 -19.99 10.06
N LEU A 7 -4.89 -19.72 11.12
CA LEU A 7 -4.87 -18.44 11.81
C LEU A 7 -3.65 -17.64 11.35
N ALA A 8 -3.88 -16.47 10.79
CA ALA A 8 -2.84 -15.54 10.38
C ALA A 8 -2.97 -14.20 11.12
N PRO A 9 -1.91 -13.38 11.18
CA PRO A 9 -2.04 -11.98 11.55
C PRO A 9 -3.04 -11.27 10.65
N GLY A 10 -3.62 -10.16 11.12
CA GLY A 10 -4.42 -9.27 10.28
C GLY A 10 -3.64 -8.79 9.07
N PHE A 11 -4.28 -8.74 7.91
CA PHE A 11 -3.63 -8.29 6.68
C PHE A 11 -3.34 -6.78 6.74
N VAL A 12 -2.26 -6.39 6.07
CA VAL A 12 -1.76 -5.02 5.97
C VAL A 12 -1.70 -4.63 4.50
N ASP A 13 -2.44 -3.59 4.12
CA ASP A 13 -2.47 -3.06 2.77
C ASP A 13 -1.87 -1.65 2.73
N VAL A 14 -0.75 -1.51 2.06
CA VAL A 14 -0.01 -0.23 1.99
C VAL A 14 -0.32 0.56 0.73
N HIS A 15 -1.12 0.00 -0.19
CA HIS A 15 -1.52 0.65 -1.43
C HIS A 15 -2.99 0.33 -1.76
N CYS A 16 -3.89 1.25 -1.42
CA CYS A 16 -5.33 1.11 -1.62
C CYS A 16 -5.97 2.50 -1.78
N HIS A 17 -6.78 2.70 -2.83
CA HIS A 17 -7.48 3.97 -3.13
C HIS A 17 -8.93 3.98 -2.69
N GLY A 18 -9.57 2.81 -2.59
CA GLY A 18 -11.00 2.76 -2.29
C GLY A 18 -11.57 1.34 -2.18
N GLY A 19 -12.88 1.27 -1.99
CA GLY A 19 -13.66 0.04 -1.89
C GLY A 19 -15.08 0.32 -1.40
N GLY A 20 -16.00 -0.62 -1.61
CA GLY A 20 -17.37 -0.50 -1.13
C GLY A 20 -18.18 0.63 -1.77
N GLY A 21 -17.83 1.03 -2.99
CA GLY A 21 -18.43 2.16 -3.69
C GLY A 21 -17.94 3.53 -3.23
N ALA A 22 -16.85 3.58 -2.47
CA ALA A 22 -16.26 4.80 -1.91
C ALA A 22 -14.74 4.87 -2.13
N SER A 23 -14.14 6.03 -1.89
CA SER A 23 -12.73 6.33 -2.09
C SER A 23 -12.15 7.01 -0.85
N PHE A 24 -10.84 6.94 -0.66
CA PHE A 24 -10.14 7.75 0.34
C PHE A 24 -10.12 9.26 -0.01
N SER A 25 -10.60 9.63 -1.20
CA SER A 25 -10.85 11.03 -1.58
C SER A 25 -12.27 11.51 -1.19
N ASP A 26 -13.12 10.66 -0.62
CA ASP A 26 -14.46 11.01 -0.15
C ASP A 26 -14.43 11.67 1.25
N ASP A 27 -15.61 11.95 1.78
CA ASP A 27 -15.79 12.41 3.15
C ASP A 27 -15.54 11.28 4.19
N ALA A 28 -15.69 11.61 5.47
CA ALA A 28 -15.44 10.67 6.57
C ALA A 28 -16.30 9.39 6.49
N ASP A 29 -17.54 9.49 6.02
CA ASP A 29 -18.44 8.34 5.87
C ASP A 29 -17.99 7.44 4.71
N GLY A 30 -17.53 8.03 3.61
CA GLY A 30 -16.91 7.31 2.50
C GLY A 30 -15.66 6.57 2.95
N ILE A 31 -14.74 7.24 3.64
CA ILE A 31 -13.51 6.65 4.20
C ILE A 31 -13.84 5.47 5.14
N ALA A 32 -14.82 5.64 6.04
CA ALA A 32 -15.25 4.57 6.94
C ALA A 32 -15.80 3.36 6.18
N ARG A 33 -16.49 3.57 5.06
CA ARG A 33 -17.01 2.51 4.18
C ARG A 33 -15.89 1.76 3.49
N VAL A 34 -14.87 2.44 2.96
CA VAL A 34 -13.66 1.80 2.40
C VAL A 34 -13.04 0.88 3.43
N LEU A 35 -12.76 1.41 4.64
CA LEU A 35 -12.16 0.63 5.73
C LEU A 35 -13.02 -0.58 6.12
N ALA A 36 -14.34 -0.43 6.22
CA ALA A 36 -15.25 -1.52 6.55
C ALA A 36 -15.22 -2.63 5.50
N THR A 37 -15.18 -2.28 4.21
CA THR A 37 -15.13 -3.23 3.09
C THR A 37 -13.86 -4.08 3.16
N HIS A 38 -12.70 -3.47 3.28
CA HIS A 38 -11.43 -4.19 3.34
C HIS A 38 -11.25 -4.96 4.65
N ARG A 39 -11.74 -4.42 5.79
CA ARG A 39 -11.73 -5.12 7.08
C ARG A 39 -12.55 -6.39 7.05
N ALA A 40 -13.71 -6.40 6.39
CA ALA A 40 -14.52 -7.60 6.21
C ALA A 40 -13.79 -8.70 5.40
N ALA A 41 -12.84 -8.31 4.55
CA ALA A 41 -11.98 -9.20 3.76
C ALA A 41 -10.61 -9.48 4.43
N GLY A 42 -10.44 -9.15 5.71
CA GLY A 42 -9.22 -9.51 6.48
C GLY A 42 -8.17 -8.41 6.58
N THR A 43 -8.28 -7.29 5.89
CA THR A 43 -7.34 -6.18 5.99
C THR A 43 -7.62 -5.36 7.25
N THR A 44 -6.88 -5.60 8.31
CA THR A 44 -7.06 -4.93 9.60
C THR A 44 -6.35 -3.58 9.67
N SER A 45 -5.35 -3.39 8.81
CA SER A 45 -4.50 -2.21 8.77
C SER A 45 -4.29 -1.76 7.32
N SER A 46 -4.55 -0.48 7.02
CA SER A 46 -4.45 0.08 5.67
C SER A 46 -3.75 1.44 5.67
N MET A 47 -3.06 1.74 4.58
CA MET A 47 -2.77 3.12 4.21
C MET A 47 -3.86 3.66 3.28
N ALA A 48 -4.08 4.97 3.31
CA ALA A 48 -4.92 5.63 2.32
C ALA A 48 -4.04 6.13 1.17
N SER A 49 -4.23 5.60 -0.03
CA SER A 49 -3.55 6.09 -1.23
C SER A 49 -4.38 7.19 -1.89
N THR A 50 -3.75 8.33 -2.16
CA THR A 50 -4.33 9.36 -3.02
C THR A 50 -3.92 9.10 -4.46
N VAL A 51 -4.68 9.62 -5.40
CA VAL A 51 -4.27 9.71 -6.82
C VAL A 51 -3.68 11.09 -7.10
N THR A 52 -3.15 11.30 -8.31
CA THR A 52 -2.70 12.61 -8.77
C THR A 52 -3.85 13.62 -8.72
N GLU A 53 -3.67 14.67 -7.93
CA GLU A 53 -4.55 15.83 -7.81
C GLU A 53 -3.70 17.12 -7.74
N GLY A 54 -4.34 18.29 -7.77
CA GLY A 54 -3.67 19.57 -7.48
C GLY A 54 -3.13 19.60 -6.04
N ILE A 55 -2.05 20.34 -5.80
CA ILE A 55 -1.41 20.38 -4.45
C ILE A 55 -2.39 20.88 -3.37
N ASP A 56 -3.25 21.85 -3.71
CA ASP A 56 -4.24 22.37 -2.77
C ASP A 56 -5.32 21.31 -2.44
N ASP A 57 -5.76 20.52 -3.43
CA ASP A 57 -6.69 19.42 -3.25
C ASP A 57 -6.04 18.30 -2.43
N LEU A 58 -4.77 17.95 -2.70
CA LEU A 58 -4.02 16.98 -1.89
C LEU A 58 -3.88 17.43 -0.43
N CYS A 59 -3.69 18.73 -0.18
CA CYS A 59 -3.69 19.27 1.18
C CYS A 59 -5.07 19.12 1.85
N GLU A 60 -6.17 19.30 1.11
CA GLU A 60 -7.52 19.10 1.63
C GLU A 60 -7.78 17.62 1.96
N ARG A 61 -7.40 16.69 1.05
CA ARG A 61 -7.45 15.24 1.30
C ARG A 61 -6.65 14.84 2.54
N ALA A 62 -5.43 15.35 2.63
CA ALA A 62 -4.55 15.09 3.76
C ALA A 62 -5.18 15.53 5.11
N ARG A 63 -5.84 16.71 5.16
CA ARG A 63 -6.58 17.16 6.36
C ARG A 63 -7.75 16.24 6.70
N THR A 64 -8.48 15.75 5.70
CA THR A 64 -9.59 14.82 5.90
C THR A 64 -9.13 13.46 6.42
N LEU A 65 -7.97 12.97 5.96
CA LEU A 65 -7.39 11.69 6.37
C LEU A 65 -6.65 11.74 7.72
N ALA A 66 -6.11 12.91 8.10
CA ALA A 66 -5.30 13.05 9.32
C ALA A 66 -5.97 12.54 10.61
N PRO A 67 -7.28 12.75 10.88
CA PRO A 67 -7.96 12.17 12.04
C PRO A 67 -7.96 10.64 12.06
N PHE A 68 -8.07 9.99 10.90
CA PHE A 68 -8.05 8.52 10.79
C PHE A 68 -6.65 7.96 11.03
N VAL A 69 -5.61 8.70 10.65
CA VAL A 69 -4.22 8.36 11.00
C VAL A 69 -4.00 8.54 12.50
N ALA A 70 -4.47 9.63 13.09
CA ALA A 70 -4.33 9.92 14.51
C ALA A 70 -5.07 8.89 15.39
N SER A 71 -6.23 8.38 14.96
CA SER A 71 -6.98 7.31 15.67
C SER A 71 -6.34 5.92 15.48
N GLY A 72 -5.40 5.79 14.53
CA GLY A 72 -4.82 4.53 14.09
C GLY A 72 -5.77 3.68 13.24
N ASP A 73 -6.85 4.24 12.71
CA ASP A 73 -7.70 3.57 11.72
C ASP A 73 -7.02 3.42 10.38
N LEU A 74 -6.11 4.37 10.06
CA LEU A 74 -5.15 4.30 8.96
C LEU A 74 -3.72 4.25 9.52
N LEU A 75 -2.83 3.54 8.84
CA LEU A 75 -1.40 3.50 9.13
C LEU A 75 -0.70 4.80 8.72
N GLY A 76 -1.23 5.47 7.72
CA GLY A 76 -0.68 6.69 7.13
C GLY A 76 -1.31 6.98 5.78
N ILE A 77 -0.75 7.96 5.09
CA ILE A 77 -1.14 8.39 3.76
C ILE A 77 -0.03 8.02 2.78
N HIS A 78 -0.41 7.41 1.67
CA HIS A 78 0.44 7.20 0.50
C HIS A 78 0.04 8.21 -0.58
N LEU A 79 0.99 9.01 -1.03
CA LEU A 79 0.79 9.89 -2.18
C LEU A 79 1.24 9.18 -3.45
N GLU A 80 0.31 8.77 -4.30
CA GLU A 80 0.63 8.26 -5.62
C GLU A 80 0.53 9.41 -6.64
N GLY A 81 1.68 10.03 -6.89
CA GLY A 81 1.77 11.28 -7.63
C GLY A 81 1.61 12.55 -6.77
N PRO A 82 1.63 13.72 -7.38
CA PRO A 82 1.61 14.01 -8.83
C PRO A 82 2.97 13.93 -9.54
N TRP A 83 4.01 13.46 -8.91
CA TRP A 83 5.40 13.46 -9.38
C TRP A 83 5.73 12.20 -10.20
N LEU A 84 4.90 11.92 -11.23
CA LEU A 84 4.92 10.72 -12.06
C LEU A 84 5.33 11.05 -13.49
N SER A 85 5.86 10.05 -14.21
CA SER A 85 6.22 10.18 -15.62
C SER A 85 4.98 10.31 -16.50
N PRO A 86 4.90 11.32 -17.37
CA PRO A 86 3.81 11.43 -18.34
C PRO A 86 3.71 10.22 -19.27
N ASP A 87 4.83 9.57 -19.60
CA ASP A 87 4.89 8.41 -20.50
C ASP A 87 4.35 7.13 -19.84
N HIS A 88 4.40 7.07 -18.51
CA HIS A 88 3.96 5.94 -17.69
C HIS A 88 2.89 6.33 -16.66
N ARG A 89 2.07 7.32 -16.98
CA ARG A 89 1.06 7.87 -16.07
C ARG A 89 -0.04 6.88 -15.66
N GLY A 90 -0.27 5.81 -16.44
CA GLY A 90 -1.37 4.88 -16.15
C GLY A 90 -2.73 5.59 -16.12
N ALA A 91 -3.46 5.46 -15.01
CA ALA A 91 -4.76 6.06 -14.78
C ALA A 91 -4.68 7.41 -14.02
N HIS A 92 -3.63 8.19 -14.22
CA HIS A 92 -3.50 9.54 -13.67
C HIS A 92 -3.77 10.62 -14.73
N ASP A 93 -4.35 11.74 -14.30
CA ASP A 93 -4.65 12.88 -15.16
C ASP A 93 -3.34 13.57 -15.60
N PRO A 94 -3.01 13.59 -16.90
CA PRO A 94 -1.76 14.18 -17.38
C PRO A 94 -1.65 15.69 -17.13
N GLU A 95 -2.79 16.40 -17.00
CA GLU A 95 -2.79 17.86 -16.78
C GLU A 95 -2.40 18.22 -15.35
N LEU A 96 -2.47 17.26 -14.42
CA LEU A 96 -2.16 17.44 -13.00
C LEU A 96 -0.77 16.94 -12.62
N LEU A 97 -0.03 16.28 -13.55
CA LEU A 97 1.33 15.84 -13.30
C LEU A 97 2.28 17.03 -13.13
N GLN A 98 3.19 16.91 -12.19
CA GLN A 98 4.12 17.98 -11.82
C GLN A 98 5.55 17.46 -11.65
N ALA A 99 6.52 18.34 -11.77
CA ALA A 99 7.88 18.05 -11.35
C ALA A 99 7.95 17.93 -9.82
N PRO A 100 8.83 17.05 -9.27
CA PRO A 100 9.06 16.93 -7.83
C PRO A 100 9.35 18.28 -7.16
N ASP A 101 8.59 18.58 -6.08
CA ASP A 101 8.69 19.84 -5.32
C ASP A 101 8.68 19.53 -3.81
N PRO A 102 9.83 19.66 -3.12
CA PRO A 102 9.90 19.49 -1.68
C PRO A 102 9.01 20.46 -0.88
N ALA A 103 8.78 21.69 -1.40
CA ALA A 103 7.94 22.65 -0.70
C ALA A 103 6.46 22.27 -0.78
N ALA A 104 6.01 21.70 -1.90
CA ALA A 104 4.68 21.14 -2.02
C ALA A 104 4.49 19.93 -1.07
N LEU A 105 5.50 19.06 -0.97
CA LEU A 105 5.49 17.96 -0.01
C LEU A 105 5.36 18.46 1.43
N ASP A 106 6.10 19.48 1.82
CA ASP A 106 6.05 20.05 3.18
C ASP A 106 4.65 20.60 3.50
N ARG A 107 3.99 21.25 2.54
CA ARG A 107 2.59 21.72 2.68
C ARG A 107 1.61 20.55 2.90
N ILE A 108 1.74 19.47 2.12
CA ILE A 108 0.89 18.28 2.26
C ILE A 108 1.17 17.60 3.60
N GLN A 109 2.43 17.47 4.00
CA GLN A 109 2.82 16.85 5.27
C GLN A 109 2.30 17.64 6.48
N GLU A 110 2.32 18.97 6.42
CA GLU A 110 1.70 19.84 7.43
C GLU A 110 0.19 19.62 7.49
N ALA A 111 -0.48 19.59 6.34
CA ALA A 111 -1.92 19.32 6.24
C ALA A 111 -2.30 17.94 6.77
N ALA A 112 -1.45 16.94 6.55
CA ALA A 112 -1.57 15.58 7.05
C ALA A 112 -1.24 15.43 8.55
N ALA A 113 -0.85 16.49 9.25
CA ALA A 113 -0.33 16.43 10.62
C ALA A 113 0.82 15.41 10.79
N GLY A 114 1.71 15.29 9.79
CA GLY A 114 2.81 14.32 9.78
C GLY A 114 2.40 12.92 9.30
N GLY A 115 1.20 12.76 8.75
CA GLY A 115 0.63 11.46 8.40
C GLY A 115 1.08 10.87 7.06
N VAL A 116 1.80 11.60 6.19
CA VAL A 116 2.35 11.04 4.95
C VAL A 116 3.49 10.09 5.29
N ARG A 117 3.40 8.84 4.86
CA ARG A 117 4.41 7.80 5.12
C ARG A 117 5.07 7.26 3.86
N MET A 118 4.45 7.39 2.71
CA MET A 118 4.97 6.88 1.45
C MET A 118 4.62 7.83 0.31
N VAL A 119 5.53 7.96 -0.65
CA VAL A 119 5.33 8.72 -1.88
C VAL A 119 5.84 7.91 -3.06
N THR A 120 4.98 7.68 -4.03
CA THR A 120 5.36 7.14 -5.34
C THR A 120 5.80 8.27 -6.26
N LEU A 121 6.96 8.11 -6.88
CA LEU A 121 7.54 9.08 -7.81
C LEU A 121 8.31 8.43 -8.94
N ALA A 122 8.45 9.19 -10.04
CA ALA A 122 9.33 8.87 -11.17
C ALA A 122 10.70 9.56 -10.97
N PRO A 123 11.76 8.80 -10.66
CA PRO A 123 13.06 9.38 -10.27
C PRO A 123 13.85 9.98 -11.42
N GLU A 124 13.45 9.75 -12.66
CA GLU A 124 14.04 10.35 -13.88
C GLU A 124 13.58 11.79 -14.12
N LEU A 125 12.51 12.25 -13.47
CA LEU A 125 12.04 13.62 -13.58
C LEU A 125 13.08 14.61 -13.06
N ALA A 126 13.07 15.82 -13.59
CA ALA A 126 13.95 16.90 -13.11
C ALA A 126 13.75 17.14 -11.60
N GLY A 127 14.80 17.01 -10.81
CA GLY A 127 14.75 17.06 -9.35
C GLY A 127 14.32 15.77 -8.67
N GLY A 128 14.08 14.67 -9.42
CA GLY A 128 13.59 13.41 -8.87
C GLY A 128 14.57 12.74 -7.89
N GLN A 129 15.87 12.76 -8.17
CA GLN A 129 16.91 12.20 -7.30
C GLN A 129 17.03 12.99 -5.99
N GLU A 130 17.02 14.32 -6.08
CA GLU A 130 17.00 15.22 -4.92
C GLU A 130 15.73 15.06 -4.09
N PHE A 131 14.60 14.77 -4.75
CA PHE A 131 13.34 14.53 -4.07
C PHE A 131 13.33 13.19 -3.30
N VAL A 132 13.95 12.13 -3.85
CA VAL A 132 14.20 10.89 -3.11
C VAL A 132 14.95 11.16 -1.80
N THR A 133 16.02 11.95 -1.87
CA THR A 133 16.79 12.35 -0.68
C THR A 133 15.91 13.12 0.30
N ALA A 134 15.12 14.09 -0.18
CA ALA A 134 14.22 14.90 0.64
C ALA A 134 13.15 14.05 1.36
N LEU A 135 12.60 13.02 0.70
CA LEU A 135 11.67 12.06 1.31
C LEU A 135 12.36 11.25 2.42
N THR A 136 13.54 10.72 2.13
CA THR A 136 14.31 9.90 3.07
C THR A 136 14.69 10.69 4.33
N GLU A 137 15.13 11.94 4.19
CA GLU A 137 15.46 12.83 5.31
C GLU A 137 14.23 13.13 6.20
N ARG A 138 13.02 13.07 5.65
CA ARG A 138 11.75 13.23 6.39
C ARG A 138 11.22 11.92 6.95
N GLY A 139 11.92 10.79 6.77
CA GLY A 139 11.46 9.47 7.18
C GLY A 139 10.24 8.97 6.40
N ILE A 140 10.08 9.46 5.16
CA ILE A 140 9.00 9.04 4.25
C ILE A 140 9.57 8.01 3.27
N VAL A 141 8.86 6.91 3.07
CA VAL A 141 9.23 5.89 2.09
C VAL A 141 9.14 6.48 0.69
N ALA A 142 10.26 6.54 -0.02
CA ALA A 142 10.30 6.85 -1.44
C ALA A 142 10.10 5.55 -2.23
N ALA A 143 9.02 5.48 -3.02
CA ALA A 143 8.68 4.35 -3.86
C ALA A 143 8.84 4.72 -5.34
N VAL A 144 9.63 3.95 -6.08
CA VAL A 144 9.82 4.15 -7.52
C VAL A 144 8.65 3.51 -8.27
N GLY A 145 7.89 4.31 -8.99
CA GLY A 145 6.74 3.83 -9.77
C GLY A 145 6.28 4.87 -10.78
N HIS A 146 5.40 4.49 -11.68
CA HIS A 146 4.93 5.33 -12.78
C HIS A 146 6.09 6.03 -13.50
N THR A 147 7.07 5.25 -13.97
CA THR A 147 8.40 5.72 -14.32
C THR A 147 8.88 5.18 -15.67
N ASP A 148 9.50 6.03 -16.48
CA ASP A 148 10.28 5.66 -17.65
C ASP A 148 11.79 5.57 -17.34
N ALA A 149 12.17 5.45 -16.07
CA ALA A 149 13.56 5.40 -15.66
C ALA A 149 14.32 4.28 -16.37
N THR A 150 15.56 4.55 -16.74
CA THR A 150 16.52 3.49 -17.10
C THR A 150 16.90 2.72 -15.85
N HIS A 151 17.56 1.56 -16.02
CA HIS A 151 18.13 0.79 -14.92
C HIS A 151 19.03 1.65 -14.02
N GLU A 152 19.93 2.45 -14.64
CA GLU A 152 20.87 3.29 -13.91
C GLU A 152 20.19 4.43 -13.14
N GLN A 153 19.10 4.98 -13.69
CA GLN A 153 18.32 6.04 -13.00
C GLN A 153 17.60 5.48 -11.78
N ALA A 154 16.95 4.31 -11.93
CA ALA A 154 16.29 3.62 -10.82
C ALA A 154 17.30 3.15 -9.76
N ALA A 155 18.42 2.54 -10.17
CA ALA A 155 19.47 2.11 -9.25
C ALA A 155 20.06 3.28 -8.45
N ARG A 156 20.22 4.48 -9.08
CA ARG A 156 20.62 5.70 -8.34
C ARG A 156 19.57 6.12 -7.31
N ALA A 157 18.29 6.04 -7.65
CA ALA A 157 17.22 6.35 -6.70
C ALA A 157 17.26 5.42 -5.49
N PHE A 158 17.44 4.09 -5.70
CA PHE A 158 17.58 3.12 -4.61
C PHE A 158 18.85 3.35 -3.79
N ALA A 159 19.98 3.66 -4.44
CA ALA A 159 21.20 4.05 -3.74
C ALA A 159 21.04 5.36 -2.96
N GLY A 160 20.20 6.29 -3.45
CA GLY A 160 19.87 7.56 -2.82
C GLY A 160 18.86 7.47 -1.68
N GLY A 161 18.31 6.26 -1.40
CA GLY A 161 17.43 6.03 -0.27
C GLY A 161 15.99 5.63 -0.60
N ALA A 162 15.60 5.51 -1.87
CA ALA A 162 14.33 4.88 -2.21
C ALA A 162 14.36 3.41 -1.77
N THR A 163 13.28 2.95 -1.13
CA THR A 163 13.23 1.61 -0.53
C THR A 163 12.04 0.78 -0.99
N ALA A 164 11.29 1.25 -1.97
CA ALA A 164 10.14 0.52 -2.51
C ALA A 164 10.03 0.69 -4.02
N ALA A 165 9.43 -0.29 -4.68
CA ALA A 165 8.98 -0.23 -6.06
C ALA A 165 7.47 -0.47 -6.09
N THR A 166 6.71 0.53 -6.54
CA THR A 166 5.26 0.55 -6.58
C THR A 166 4.76 -0.39 -7.67
N HIS A 167 3.81 -1.27 -7.34
CA HIS A 167 3.15 -2.25 -8.23
C HIS A 167 4.01 -2.70 -9.43
N LEU A 168 5.16 -3.31 -9.10
CA LEU A 168 6.23 -3.66 -10.03
C LEU A 168 5.68 -4.22 -11.36
N PHE A 169 6.27 -3.85 -12.50
CA PHE A 169 5.89 -4.06 -13.89
C PHE A 169 4.79 -3.14 -14.43
N ASN A 170 3.90 -2.62 -13.58
CA ASN A 170 2.77 -1.81 -14.02
C ASN A 170 3.17 -0.34 -14.14
N ALA A 171 2.71 0.31 -15.18
CA ALA A 171 3.02 1.72 -15.46
C ALA A 171 4.53 2.06 -15.33
N MET A 172 5.39 1.22 -15.89
CA MET A 172 6.84 1.46 -15.90
C MET A 172 7.49 0.80 -17.11
N ARG A 173 8.73 1.25 -17.42
CA ARG A 173 9.54 0.65 -18.49
C ARG A 173 9.76 -0.84 -18.20
N GLY A 174 9.39 -1.70 -19.15
CA GLY A 174 9.51 -3.16 -19.03
C GLY A 174 10.94 -3.66 -19.12
N ILE A 175 11.14 -4.94 -18.79
CA ILE A 175 12.43 -5.62 -18.93
C ILE A 175 12.75 -5.83 -20.42
N HIS A 176 13.90 -5.35 -20.84
CA HIS A 176 14.49 -5.68 -22.13
C HIS A 176 15.94 -6.13 -21.92
N HIS A 177 16.38 -7.16 -22.69
CA HIS A 177 17.68 -7.82 -22.48
C HIS A 177 18.92 -6.93 -22.65
N ARG A 178 18.79 -5.73 -23.20
CA ARG A 178 19.84 -4.71 -23.32
C ARG A 178 19.51 -3.41 -22.59
N GLU A 179 18.27 -3.24 -22.16
CA GLU A 179 17.75 -2.08 -21.41
C GLU A 179 16.87 -2.59 -20.28
N PRO A 180 17.48 -3.07 -19.17
CA PRO A 180 16.74 -3.86 -18.16
C PRO A 180 15.64 -3.07 -17.44
N GLY A 181 15.74 -1.74 -17.39
CA GLY A 181 14.72 -0.87 -16.81
C GLY A 181 14.66 -0.90 -15.28
N PRO A 182 13.67 -0.20 -14.70
CA PRO A 182 13.51 -0.07 -13.24
C PRO A 182 13.15 -1.40 -12.57
N VAL A 183 12.46 -2.30 -13.29
CA VAL A 183 12.06 -3.61 -12.75
C VAL A 183 13.27 -4.41 -12.32
N THR A 184 14.29 -4.50 -13.17
CA THR A 184 15.52 -5.24 -12.85
C THR A 184 16.27 -4.57 -11.72
N ALA A 185 16.41 -3.24 -11.75
CA ALA A 185 17.09 -2.49 -10.70
C ALA A 185 16.43 -2.70 -9.31
N ALA A 186 15.09 -2.77 -9.25
CA ALA A 186 14.35 -3.04 -8.01
C ALA A 186 14.57 -4.48 -7.51
N LEU A 187 14.55 -5.47 -8.41
CA LEU A 187 14.73 -6.87 -8.05
C LEU A 187 16.16 -7.20 -7.59
N GLU A 188 17.17 -6.51 -8.13
CA GLU A 188 18.59 -6.71 -7.79
C GLU A 188 18.99 -6.10 -6.43
N ASP A 189 18.29 -5.07 -5.95
CA ASP A 189 18.64 -4.39 -4.70
C ASP A 189 17.86 -5.01 -3.52
N ASP A 190 18.57 -5.72 -2.65
CA ASP A 190 17.99 -6.40 -1.48
C ASP A 190 17.36 -5.45 -0.44
N ARG A 191 17.53 -4.14 -0.59
CA ARG A 191 16.92 -3.12 0.26
C ARG A 191 15.55 -2.70 -0.21
N VAL A 192 15.16 -3.04 -1.43
CA VAL A 192 13.93 -2.55 -2.06
C VAL A 192 12.77 -3.52 -1.85
N TRP A 193 11.70 -3.04 -1.24
CA TRP A 193 10.42 -3.74 -1.15
C TRP A 193 9.72 -3.74 -2.50
N ILE A 194 9.08 -4.83 -2.84
CA ILE A 194 8.50 -5.07 -4.15
C ILE A 194 6.99 -5.22 -4.01
N GLU A 195 6.24 -4.17 -4.34
CA GLU A 195 4.78 -4.27 -4.39
C GLU A 195 4.33 -5.05 -5.64
N LEU A 196 3.34 -5.94 -5.45
CA LEU A 196 2.77 -6.78 -6.49
C LEU A 196 1.24 -6.83 -6.34
N ILE A 197 0.51 -6.68 -7.45
CA ILE A 197 -0.95 -6.83 -7.49
C ILE A 197 -1.27 -8.24 -7.98
N ALA A 198 -1.85 -9.05 -7.10
CA ALA A 198 -2.09 -10.48 -7.35
C ALA A 198 -3.54 -10.76 -7.75
N ASP A 199 -4.05 -10.08 -8.78
CA ASP A 199 -5.42 -10.20 -9.28
C ASP A 199 -5.55 -11.05 -10.56
N GLY A 200 -4.42 -11.47 -11.15
CA GLY A 200 -4.37 -12.19 -12.42
C GLY A 200 -4.61 -11.32 -13.66
N VAL A 201 -4.83 -10.02 -13.48
CA VAL A 201 -5.02 -9.02 -14.54
C VAL A 201 -3.75 -8.18 -14.71
N HIS A 202 -3.22 -7.62 -13.62
CA HIS A 202 -2.00 -6.83 -13.61
C HIS A 202 -0.77 -7.71 -13.82
N LEU A 203 -0.74 -8.89 -13.23
CA LEU A 203 0.35 -9.85 -13.37
C LEU A 203 -0.20 -11.23 -13.76
N ALA A 204 0.30 -11.78 -14.86
CA ALA A 204 0.06 -13.20 -15.16
C ALA A 204 0.66 -14.09 -14.05
N PRO A 205 0.02 -15.22 -13.70
CA PRO A 205 0.46 -16.07 -12.58
C PRO A 205 1.94 -16.47 -12.62
N PRO A 206 2.56 -16.82 -13.76
CA PRO A 206 3.99 -17.13 -13.80
C PRO A 206 4.89 -15.93 -13.50
N ILE A 207 4.46 -14.70 -13.85
CA ILE A 207 5.21 -13.46 -13.55
C ILE A 207 5.13 -13.17 -12.05
N LEU A 208 3.93 -13.27 -11.46
CA LEU A 208 3.73 -13.13 -10.01
C LEU A 208 4.61 -14.11 -9.24
N ALA A 209 4.55 -15.40 -9.56
CA ALA A 209 5.36 -16.43 -8.90
C ALA A 209 6.86 -16.19 -9.07
N GLY A 210 7.29 -15.76 -10.27
CA GLY A 210 8.68 -15.42 -10.55
C GLY A 210 9.16 -14.23 -9.74
N ALA A 211 8.38 -13.14 -9.71
CA ALA A 211 8.68 -11.93 -8.95
C ALA A 211 8.74 -12.21 -7.44
N MET A 212 7.76 -12.91 -6.88
CA MET A 212 7.75 -13.29 -5.46
C MET A 212 8.96 -14.16 -5.07
N ARG A 213 9.37 -15.08 -5.94
CA ARG A 213 10.56 -15.90 -5.69
C ARG A 213 11.85 -15.09 -5.67
N ILE A 214 12.00 -14.11 -6.59
CA ILE A 214 13.20 -13.25 -6.64
C ILE A 214 13.20 -12.27 -5.48
N ALA A 215 12.07 -11.64 -5.20
CA ALA A 215 11.92 -10.69 -4.11
C ALA A 215 12.08 -11.36 -2.72
N GLY A 216 11.67 -12.63 -2.59
CA GLY A 216 11.75 -13.37 -1.33
C GLY A 216 10.97 -12.68 -0.21
N GLU A 217 11.63 -12.34 0.89
CA GLU A 217 11.00 -11.69 2.05
C GLU A 217 10.61 -10.22 1.79
N ARG A 218 11.08 -9.63 0.69
CA ARG A 218 10.79 -8.26 0.26
C ARG A 218 9.50 -8.15 -0.56
N ALA A 219 8.84 -9.27 -0.91
CA ALA A 219 7.58 -9.24 -1.61
C ALA A 219 6.48 -8.68 -0.71
N VAL A 220 5.70 -7.74 -1.25
CA VAL A 220 4.55 -7.11 -0.62
C VAL A 220 3.37 -7.23 -1.58
N LEU A 221 2.31 -7.94 -1.18
CA LEU A 221 1.07 -7.93 -1.95
C LEU A 221 0.24 -6.73 -1.53
N VAL A 222 -0.21 -5.98 -2.53
CA VAL A 222 -1.09 -4.82 -2.37
C VAL A 222 -2.36 -5.01 -3.18
N THR A 223 -3.41 -4.31 -2.82
CA THR A 223 -4.63 -4.35 -3.63
C THR A 223 -4.57 -3.39 -4.80
N ASP A 224 -4.05 -2.20 -4.61
CA ASP A 224 -4.27 -1.08 -5.54
C ASP A 224 -5.76 -0.94 -5.88
N ALA A 225 -6.61 -1.21 -4.89
CA ALA A 225 -8.05 -1.29 -5.05
C ALA A 225 -8.65 0.11 -5.23
N MET A 226 -9.59 0.20 -6.15
CA MET A 226 -10.38 1.41 -6.35
C MET A 226 -11.81 1.23 -5.79
N SER A 227 -12.66 2.25 -5.93
CA SER A 227 -14.02 2.26 -5.35
C SER A 227 -14.88 1.05 -5.69
N ALA A 228 -14.60 0.33 -6.77
CA ALA A 228 -15.35 -0.87 -7.17
C ALA A 228 -14.99 -2.14 -6.38
N ALA A 229 -13.95 -2.15 -5.56
CA ALA A 229 -13.62 -3.33 -4.75
C ALA A 229 -14.80 -3.71 -3.84
N GLY A 230 -15.20 -4.99 -3.89
CA GLY A 230 -16.36 -5.49 -3.17
C GLY A 230 -17.72 -5.04 -3.74
N GLN A 231 -17.74 -4.53 -4.96
CA GLN A 231 -18.94 -4.06 -5.67
C GLN A 231 -19.14 -4.80 -7.00
N PRO A 232 -20.36 -4.83 -7.57
CA PRO A 232 -20.61 -5.42 -8.89
C PRO A 232 -19.95 -4.62 -10.01
N ASP A 233 -19.91 -5.20 -11.21
CA ASP A 233 -19.56 -4.48 -12.45
C ASP A 233 -20.42 -3.25 -12.65
N GLY A 234 -19.87 -2.18 -13.23
CA GLY A 234 -20.58 -0.92 -13.41
C GLY A 234 -19.67 0.26 -13.67
N ASP A 235 -20.23 1.45 -13.56
CA ASP A 235 -19.54 2.72 -13.74
C ASP A 235 -19.10 3.28 -12.38
N TYR A 236 -17.84 3.65 -12.28
CA TYR A 236 -17.18 4.15 -11.06
C TYR A 236 -16.31 5.36 -11.39
N ARG A 237 -15.54 5.81 -10.40
CA ARG A 237 -14.53 6.87 -10.56
C ARG A 237 -13.25 6.51 -9.82
N LEU A 238 -12.13 6.98 -10.38
CA LEU A 238 -10.83 7.02 -9.70
C LEU A 238 -10.36 8.48 -9.74
N GLY A 239 -10.40 9.17 -8.60
CA GLY A 239 -10.25 10.62 -8.58
C GLY A 239 -11.22 11.32 -9.53
N GLY A 240 -10.70 12.17 -10.41
CA GLY A 240 -11.47 12.87 -11.45
C GLY A 240 -11.92 12.00 -12.63
N LEU A 241 -11.34 10.80 -12.82
CA LEU A 241 -11.47 9.99 -14.02
C LEU A 241 -12.64 9.01 -13.96
N ALA A 242 -13.36 8.85 -15.09
CA ALA A 242 -14.44 7.87 -15.21
C ALA A 242 -13.85 6.47 -15.49
N VAL A 243 -14.35 5.48 -14.74
CA VAL A 243 -13.91 4.08 -14.81
C VAL A 243 -15.12 3.20 -15.09
N ARG A 244 -14.95 2.22 -15.96
CA ARG A 244 -15.90 1.13 -16.15
C ARG A 244 -15.29 -0.19 -15.71
N VAL A 245 -16.04 -0.93 -14.90
CA VAL A 245 -15.70 -2.30 -14.51
C VAL A 245 -16.51 -3.27 -15.34
N THR A 246 -15.83 -4.20 -15.95
CA THR A 246 -16.43 -5.30 -16.73
C THR A 246 -15.64 -6.57 -16.44
N ASP A 247 -16.33 -7.66 -16.09
CA ASP A 247 -15.73 -8.92 -15.69
C ASP A 247 -14.67 -8.74 -14.57
N GLY A 248 -14.97 -7.84 -13.62
CA GLY A 248 -14.09 -7.51 -12.50
C GLY A 248 -12.87 -6.66 -12.84
N VAL A 249 -12.69 -6.25 -14.10
CA VAL A 249 -11.55 -5.44 -14.55
C VAL A 249 -11.94 -3.97 -14.68
N ALA A 250 -11.27 -3.12 -13.91
CA ALA A 250 -11.46 -1.67 -13.92
C ALA A 250 -10.62 -1.02 -15.04
N ARG A 251 -11.27 -0.24 -15.93
CA ARG A 251 -10.59 0.48 -17.01
C ARG A 251 -11.10 1.91 -17.11
N LEU A 252 -10.20 2.83 -17.45
CA LEU A 252 -10.60 4.18 -17.83
C LEU A 252 -11.56 4.12 -19.02
N VAL A 253 -12.64 4.89 -18.95
CA VAL A 253 -13.59 5.06 -20.08
C VAL A 253 -12.86 5.68 -21.26
N ASP A 254 -12.01 6.66 -21.01
CA ASP A 254 -11.16 7.28 -22.02
C ASP A 254 -9.77 6.64 -22.02
N GLY A 255 -9.36 6.08 -23.18
CA GLY A 255 -8.04 5.50 -23.38
C GLY A 255 -7.88 4.03 -22.93
N GLY A 256 -8.81 3.46 -22.13
CA GLY A 256 -8.86 2.02 -21.82
C GLY A 256 -7.75 1.48 -20.92
N ALA A 257 -6.91 2.34 -20.31
CA ALA A 257 -5.90 1.90 -19.35
C ALA A 257 -6.55 1.22 -18.14
N ILE A 258 -5.89 0.22 -17.57
CA ILE A 258 -6.31 -0.36 -16.29
C ILE A 258 -6.24 0.73 -15.22
N ALA A 259 -7.21 0.79 -14.35
CA ALA A 259 -7.41 1.89 -13.40
C ALA A 259 -7.59 1.35 -11.98
N GLY A 260 -6.49 0.98 -11.33
CA GLY A 260 -6.49 0.25 -10.09
C GLY A 260 -7.13 -1.14 -10.23
N SER A 261 -7.50 -1.76 -9.12
CA SER A 261 -8.10 -3.08 -9.10
C SER A 261 -9.46 -3.11 -8.40
N THR A 262 -10.14 -4.25 -8.48
CA THR A 262 -11.31 -4.59 -7.66
C THR A 262 -10.95 -5.59 -6.55
N LEU A 263 -9.66 -5.79 -6.31
CA LEU A 263 -9.06 -6.84 -5.48
C LEU A 263 -9.28 -6.57 -3.98
N THR A 264 -9.43 -7.66 -3.23
CA THR A 264 -9.20 -7.66 -1.77
C THR A 264 -7.93 -8.46 -1.45
N LEU A 265 -7.28 -8.21 -0.31
CA LEU A 265 -6.11 -9.02 0.06
C LEU A 265 -6.46 -10.50 0.28
N ALA A 266 -7.70 -10.82 0.67
CA ALA A 266 -8.17 -12.21 0.72
C ALA A 266 -8.15 -12.90 -0.65
N ASP A 267 -8.60 -12.18 -1.68
CA ASP A 267 -8.56 -12.68 -3.06
C ASP A 267 -7.14 -12.75 -3.60
N ALA A 268 -6.28 -11.78 -3.24
CA ALA A 268 -4.85 -11.80 -3.56
C ALA A 268 -4.16 -13.05 -2.97
N VAL A 269 -4.43 -13.37 -1.70
CA VAL A 269 -3.90 -14.55 -1.03
C VAL A 269 -4.34 -15.82 -1.76
N ARG A 270 -5.64 -15.96 -2.03
CA ARG A 270 -6.17 -17.13 -2.73
C ARG A 270 -5.57 -17.26 -4.14
N HIS A 271 -5.51 -16.18 -4.91
CA HIS A 271 -4.95 -16.20 -6.27
C HIS A 271 -3.46 -16.56 -6.27
N ALA A 272 -2.67 -15.98 -5.37
CA ALA A 272 -1.24 -16.25 -5.28
C ALA A 272 -0.96 -17.72 -4.91
N ILE A 273 -1.73 -18.32 -4.01
CA ILE A 273 -1.54 -19.71 -3.58
C ILE A 273 -2.12 -20.69 -4.62
N GLU A 274 -3.41 -20.55 -4.96
CA GLU A 274 -4.11 -21.57 -5.75
C GLU A 274 -3.84 -21.47 -7.25
N VAL A 275 -3.61 -20.25 -7.77
CA VAL A 275 -3.45 -20.03 -9.21
C VAL A 275 -1.98 -19.83 -9.59
N ALA A 276 -1.25 -19.00 -8.85
CA ALA A 276 0.16 -18.78 -9.12
C ALA A 276 1.09 -19.84 -8.50
N GLY A 277 0.58 -20.68 -7.57
CA GLY A 277 1.35 -21.77 -6.96
C GLY A 277 2.46 -21.29 -6.01
N VAL A 278 2.28 -20.14 -5.38
CA VAL A 278 3.24 -19.61 -4.41
C VAL A 278 3.01 -20.27 -3.06
N GLU A 279 4.09 -20.57 -2.35
CA GLU A 279 4.02 -21.18 -1.02
C GLU A 279 3.23 -20.31 -0.03
N PRO A 280 2.26 -20.91 0.71
CA PRO A 280 1.36 -20.14 1.59
C PRO A 280 2.08 -19.25 2.60
N GLU A 281 3.20 -19.72 3.19
CA GLU A 281 3.97 -18.94 4.16
C GLU A 281 4.55 -17.65 3.53
N ALA A 282 5.03 -17.73 2.29
CA ALA A 282 5.54 -16.57 1.57
C ALA A 282 4.41 -15.57 1.26
N VAL A 283 3.23 -16.06 0.87
CA VAL A 283 2.06 -15.23 0.59
C VAL A 283 1.56 -14.55 1.87
N LEU A 284 1.42 -15.30 2.97
CA LEU A 284 0.97 -14.73 4.24
C LEU A 284 1.95 -13.67 4.78
N ARG A 285 3.26 -13.89 4.63
CA ARG A 285 4.27 -12.87 4.96
C ARG A 285 4.08 -11.61 4.11
N ALA A 286 3.84 -11.77 2.81
CA ALA A 286 3.68 -10.67 1.86
C ALA A 286 2.42 -9.82 2.08
N VAL A 287 1.41 -10.31 2.82
CA VAL A 287 0.21 -9.56 3.21
C VAL A 287 0.18 -9.17 4.69
N THR A 288 1.23 -9.46 5.47
CA THR A 288 1.24 -9.20 6.92
C THR A 288 2.52 -8.47 7.36
N SER A 289 3.58 -9.21 7.70
CA SER A 289 4.81 -8.65 8.28
C SER A 289 5.65 -7.88 7.26
N ALA A 290 5.66 -8.26 5.99
CA ALA A 290 6.42 -7.55 4.96
C ALA A 290 5.91 -6.12 4.74
N PRO A 291 4.61 -5.87 4.44
CA PRO A 291 4.11 -4.50 4.30
C PRO A 291 4.23 -3.68 5.59
N ALA A 292 4.04 -4.28 6.77
CA ALA A 292 4.26 -3.58 8.04
C ALA A 292 5.72 -3.12 8.18
N SER A 293 6.68 -3.99 7.86
CA SER A 293 8.11 -3.66 7.89
C SER A 293 8.51 -2.63 6.84
N MET A 294 7.89 -2.68 5.65
CA MET A 294 8.11 -1.71 4.56
C MET A 294 7.84 -0.27 5.02
N VAL A 295 6.80 -0.06 5.81
CA VAL A 295 6.41 1.28 6.31
C VAL A 295 6.93 1.56 7.73
N GLY A 296 7.88 0.77 8.22
CA GLY A 296 8.55 1.01 9.50
C GLY A 296 7.70 0.71 10.74
N LEU A 297 6.66 -0.11 10.61
CA LEU A 297 5.75 -0.49 11.70
C LEU A 297 5.96 -1.92 12.20
N GLY A 298 6.90 -2.66 11.60
CA GLY A 298 7.32 -3.99 12.00
C GLY A 298 8.78 -3.99 12.49
N GLU A 299 9.26 -5.16 12.94
CA GLU A 299 10.71 -5.31 13.12
C GLU A 299 11.40 -5.26 11.74
N PRO A 300 12.61 -4.67 11.68
CA PRO A 300 13.38 -4.69 10.45
C PRO A 300 13.62 -6.13 10.00
N ALA A 301 13.62 -6.37 8.69
CA ALA A 301 14.00 -7.66 8.14
C ALA A 301 15.43 -8.04 8.63
N PRO A 302 15.73 -9.33 8.86
CA PRO A 302 17.04 -9.76 9.31
C PRO A 302 18.15 -9.20 8.40
N GLY A 303 19.09 -8.45 8.99
CA GLY A 303 20.20 -7.80 8.30
C GLY A 303 19.95 -6.35 7.85
N ARG A 304 18.78 -5.78 8.15
CA ARG A 304 18.47 -4.35 7.92
C ARG A 304 18.61 -3.55 9.21
N GLU A 305 19.55 -2.61 9.25
CA GLU A 305 19.47 -1.45 10.15
C GLU A 305 18.57 -0.41 9.45
N VAL A 306 17.31 -0.28 9.88
CA VAL A 306 16.44 0.78 9.38
C VAL A 306 16.71 2.04 10.19
N GLY A 307 17.49 2.94 9.62
CA GLY A 307 17.75 4.27 10.18
C GLY A 307 16.58 5.27 10.01
N LEU A 308 15.33 4.82 10.11
CA LEU A 308 14.20 5.73 10.14
C LEU A 308 14.05 6.26 11.57
N PRO A 309 14.07 7.58 11.79
CA PRO A 309 13.77 8.12 13.10
C PRO A 309 12.33 7.73 13.46
N ALA A 310 12.15 7.22 14.68
CA ALA A 310 10.80 6.96 15.19
C ALA A 310 9.99 8.26 15.08
N PRO A 311 8.76 8.24 14.52
CA PRO A 311 7.95 9.44 14.42
C PRO A 311 7.71 9.98 15.82
N GLY A 312 8.21 11.19 16.07
CA GLY A 312 8.07 11.90 17.35
C GLY A 312 6.62 12.33 17.55
N LEU A 313 5.77 11.42 18.02
CA LEU A 313 4.45 11.75 18.55
C LEU A 313 4.61 12.21 20.00
N SER A 314 5.01 13.46 20.22
CA SER A 314 4.90 14.13 21.51
C SER A 314 3.50 14.73 21.65
N CYS A 315 2.54 13.97 22.10
CA CYS A 315 1.29 14.50 22.63
C CYS A 315 1.44 14.62 24.16
N GLY A 316 1.78 15.82 24.63
CA GLY A 316 1.71 16.17 26.04
C GLY A 316 0.26 16.24 26.49
N GLY A 317 -0.18 15.26 27.29
CA GLY A 317 -1.45 15.22 27.99
C GLY A 317 -1.39 14.11 29.04
N GLU A 318 -1.57 14.45 30.33
CA GLU A 318 -1.59 13.46 31.41
C GLU A 318 -2.74 12.48 31.25
N PRO A 319 -2.53 11.16 31.50
CA PRO A 319 -3.57 10.14 31.40
C PRO A 319 -4.52 10.18 32.59
N ALA A 320 -5.82 10.06 32.33
CA ALA A 320 -6.84 9.85 33.33
C ALA A 320 -6.62 8.52 34.12
N PRO A 321 -6.87 8.47 35.42
CA PRO A 321 -6.61 7.29 36.22
C PRO A 321 -7.67 6.20 36.02
N GLY A 322 -7.25 5.01 35.61
CA GLY A 322 -8.11 3.83 35.69
C GLY A 322 -8.03 2.76 34.62
N ILE A 323 -7.14 2.83 33.64
CA ILE A 323 -6.92 1.74 32.68
C ILE A 323 -5.43 1.43 32.64
N GLY A 324 -5.10 0.15 32.90
CA GLY A 324 -3.74 -0.34 32.99
C GLY A 324 -2.86 0.08 31.80
N HIS A 325 -1.64 0.43 32.11
CA HIS A 325 -0.61 1.02 31.29
C HIS A 325 -0.54 0.49 29.84
N LEU A 326 -1.26 1.13 28.93
CA LEU A 326 -0.92 1.16 27.50
C LEU A 326 0.01 2.36 27.31
N ARG A 327 1.28 2.10 27.09
CA ARG A 327 2.25 3.14 26.74
C ARG A 327 1.81 3.78 25.41
N ALA A 328 1.87 5.10 25.32
CA ALA A 328 1.68 5.88 24.11
C ALA A 328 2.85 5.68 23.12
N GLY A 329 3.04 4.47 22.67
CA GLY A 329 3.99 3.95 21.71
C GLY A 329 3.48 2.64 21.14
N GLY A 330 2.41 2.07 21.71
CA GLY A 330 2.00 0.69 21.48
C GLY A 330 0.99 0.41 20.37
N VAL A 331 0.55 1.39 19.59
CA VAL A 331 -0.41 1.11 18.50
C VAL A 331 0.28 0.49 17.27
N ALA A 332 1.59 0.65 17.15
CA ALA A 332 2.36 0.11 16.03
C ALA A 332 3.06 -1.23 16.36
N ASP A 333 3.19 -1.58 17.65
CA ASP A 333 3.91 -2.78 18.08
C ASP A 333 3.07 -4.04 17.78
N GLY A 334 3.56 -4.87 16.87
CA GLY A 334 2.94 -6.16 16.54
C GLY A 334 1.97 -6.15 15.35
N ILE A 335 1.85 -5.04 14.60
CA ILE A 335 1.13 -5.05 13.32
C ILE A 335 1.78 -6.07 12.38
N GLY A 336 0.94 -6.90 11.73
CA GLY A 336 1.39 -7.97 10.83
C GLY A 336 2.00 -9.18 11.54
N ARG A 337 1.89 -9.29 12.88
CA ARG A 337 2.38 -10.42 13.67
C ARG A 337 1.40 -10.82 14.77
N LEU A 338 1.37 -12.13 15.08
CA LEU A 338 0.70 -12.67 16.26
C LEU A 338 1.76 -12.88 17.35
N GLN A 339 1.79 -11.98 18.34
CA GLN A 339 2.71 -12.06 19.46
C GLN A 339 2.05 -11.63 20.78
N VAL A 340 2.52 -12.17 21.90
CA VAL A 340 2.03 -11.79 23.22
C VAL A 340 2.35 -10.33 23.48
N GLY A 341 1.33 -9.56 23.84
CA GLY A 341 1.46 -8.11 24.10
C GLY A 341 1.36 -7.23 22.85
N GLY A 342 1.23 -7.80 21.65
CA GLY A 342 1.00 -7.08 20.39
C GLY A 342 -0.48 -6.73 20.19
N VAL A 343 -0.78 -6.07 19.07
CA VAL A 343 -2.15 -5.77 18.64
C VAL A 343 -2.87 -7.07 18.33
N ALA A 344 -4.09 -7.23 18.84
CA ALA A 344 -4.89 -8.44 18.62
C ALA A 344 -5.66 -8.35 17.29
N ASP A 345 -4.91 -8.38 16.20
CA ASP A 345 -5.41 -8.39 14.82
C ASP A 345 -5.13 -9.76 14.19
N ALA A 346 -6.18 -10.46 13.76
CA ALA A 346 -6.06 -11.79 13.21
C ALA A 346 -7.11 -12.07 12.13
N VAL A 347 -6.73 -12.94 11.20
CA VAL A 347 -7.62 -13.49 10.18
C VAL A 347 -7.68 -15.01 10.33
N VAL A 348 -8.89 -15.54 10.32
CA VAL A 348 -9.17 -16.97 10.28
C VAL A 348 -9.59 -17.34 8.86
N MET A 349 -8.87 -18.27 8.25
CA MET A 349 -9.14 -18.75 6.89
C MET A 349 -9.43 -20.25 6.90
N ASP A 350 -10.28 -20.71 5.98
CA ASP A 350 -10.53 -22.12 5.75
C ASP A 350 -9.46 -22.78 4.86
N GLU A 351 -9.69 -24.05 4.50
CA GLU A 351 -8.78 -24.84 3.66
C GLU A 351 -8.68 -24.32 2.21
N GLN A 352 -9.63 -23.51 1.75
CA GLN A 352 -9.65 -22.85 0.44
C GLN A 352 -9.24 -21.39 0.54
N TRP A 353 -8.58 -20.98 1.62
CA TRP A 353 -8.11 -19.62 1.87
C TRP A 353 -9.23 -18.58 1.93
N GLY A 354 -10.49 -19.02 2.11
CA GLY A 354 -11.63 -18.13 2.34
C GLY A 354 -11.58 -17.53 3.76
N VAL A 355 -11.75 -16.23 3.88
CA VAL A 355 -11.84 -15.56 5.19
C VAL A 355 -13.13 -15.95 5.89
N ARG A 356 -13.03 -16.52 7.09
CA ARG A 356 -14.12 -16.98 7.95
C ARG A 356 -14.27 -16.15 9.21
N GLY A 357 -13.22 -15.45 9.62
CA GLY A 357 -13.25 -14.57 10.77
C GLY A 357 -12.18 -13.51 10.70
N VAL A 358 -12.51 -12.32 11.22
CA VAL A 358 -11.58 -11.20 11.31
C VAL A 358 -11.68 -10.59 12.69
N LEU A 359 -10.57 -10.56 13.41
CA LEU A 359 -10.42 -9.89 14.70
C LEU A 359 -9.59 -8.62 14.48
N ARG A 360 -10.05 -7.48 14.97
CA ARG A 360 -9.31 -6.22 14.94
C ARG A 360 -9.31 -5.57 16.31
N ARG A 361 -8.13 -5.32 16.85
CA ARG A 361 -7.93 -4.75 18.20
C ARG A 361 -8.68 -5.53 19.29
N GLY A 362 -8.78 -6.87 19.12
CA GLY A 362 -9.46 -7.76 20.05
C GLY A 362 -10.98 -7.85 19.87
N GLU A 363 -11.55 -7.17 18.90
CA GLU A 363 -12.98 -7.21 18.59
C GLU A 363 -13.25 -7.91 17.26
N TRP A 364 -14.30 -8.73 17.19
CA TRP A 364 -14.69 -9.40 15.97
C TRP A 364 -15.34 -8.42 14.99
N VAL A 365 -14.69 -8.21 13.85
CA VAL A 365 -15.28 -7.59 12.65
C VAL A 365 -16.15 -8.58 11.90
N VAL A 366 -15.63 -9.81 11.72
CA VAL A 366 -16.36 -10.96 11.17
C VAL A 366 -16.18 -12.11 12.15
N ARG A 367 -17.29 -12.65 12.68
CA ARG A 367 -17.24 -13.82 13.56
C ARG A 367 -17.26 -15.10 12.73
N PRO A 368 -16.35 -16.04 13.00
CA PRO A 368 -16.43 -17.35 12.34
C PRO A 368 -17.72 -18.06 12.75
N ASP A 369 -18.40 -18.66 11.77
CA ASP A 369 -19.48 -19.58 12.05
C ASP A 369 -18.90 -20.84 12.71
N CYS A 370 -19.47 -21.25 13.86
CA CYS A 370 -19.05 -22.46 14.58
C CYS A 370 -19.60 -23.73 13.95
#